data_7dd3ecc3a26f0be72f4313060ba17a5f
#
_entry.id   7dd3ecc3a26f0be72f4313060ba17a5f
#
_cell.length_a   1.000
_cell.length_b   1.000
_cell.length_c   1.000
_cell.angle_alpha   90.00
_cell.angle_beta   90.00
_cell.angle_gamma   90.00
#
_symmetry.space_group_name_H-M   'P 1'
#
loop_
_entity.id
_entity.type
_entity.pdbx_description
1 polymer ?
#
loop_
_entity_poly.entity_id
_entity_poly.type
_entity_poly.pdbx_seq_one_letter_code
_entity_poly.pdbx_strand_id
1 'polypeptide(L)'
;MGIGNDFARYWDIGMDYKQAVDWIINNRRRKIDVGYCNFYDGEQHQRRYFLNAINIGFGARIVKVTDGTKRFWGGVKFLSYLAAFFLLFFERNLYRMHLRINDEHIRGRIMTVCVGSAYGYGQTPSAVPYNGWLDVSVIYRPELLQTMSGLWMLIQGRILNHKVVKSYRTKKVKVLRAKNAAVDLDGRILPKHFPLEIGILPEKITLIIPN
;
A
#
# COMPACT_ATOMS: atom_id res chain seq x y z
N MET A 1 -7.26 -12.24 11.71
CA MET A 1 -7.80 -11.09 10.97
C MET A 1 -6.75 -10.02 10.82
N GLY A 2 -6.73 -9.32 9.66
CA GLY A 2 -5.88 -8.18 9.41
C GLY A 2 -6.29 -6.96 10.25
N ILE A 3 -5.40 -5.95 10.38
CA ILE A 3 -5.67 -4.76 11.20
C ILE A 3 -6.53 -3.75 10.42
N GLY A 4 -6.25 -3.55 9.14
CA GLY A 4 -6.94 -2.57 8.29
C GLY A 4 -8.21 -3.10 7.65
N ASN A 5 -8.15 -4.31 7.13
CA ASN A 5 -9.20 -4.93 6.31
C ASN A 5 -9.71 -4.01 5.19
N ASP A 6 -8.81 -3.16 4.65
CA ASP A 6 -9.16 -2.09 3.69
C ASP A 6 -9.87 -2.64 2.45
N PHE A 7 -9.44 -3.81 1.97
CA PHE A 7 -10.10 -4.46 0.84
C PHE A 7 -11.53 -4.90 1.18
N ALA A 8 -11.75 -5.51 2.34
CA ALA A 8 -13.08 -5.93 2.78
C ALA A 8 -13.99 -4.71 3.01
N ARG A 9 -13.45 -3.63 3.60
CA ARG A 9 -14.21 -2.37 3.78
C ARG A 9 -14.56 -1.69 2.47
N TYR A 10 -13.69 -1.74 1.46
CA TYR A 10 -14.00 -1.21 0.14
C TYR A 10 -15.25 -1.87 -0.48
N TRP A 11 -15.41 -3.17 -0.23
CA TRP A 11 -16.51 -3.97 -0.75
C TRP A 11 -17.68 -4.10 0.23
N ASP A 12 -17.66 -3.38 1.35
CA ASP A 12 -18.64 -3.49 2.43
C ASP A 12 -18.82 -4.93 2.95
N ILE A 13 -17.76 -5.70 2.91
CA ILE A 13 -17.74 -7.09 3.40
C ILE A 13 -17.60 -7.06 4.92
N GLY A 14 -18.73 -7.26 5.61
CA GLY A 14 -18.80 -7.38 7.06
C GLY A 14 -18.27 -8.72 7.58
N MET A 15 -18.45 -8.95 8.90
CA MET A 15 -17.96 -10.13 9.61
C MET A 15 -19.10 -11.13 9.93
N ASP A 16 -20.31 -10.83 9.51
CA ASP A 16 -21.45 -11.71 9.71
C ASP A 16 -21.41 -12.85 8.67
N TYR A 17 -21.22 -14.07 9.15
CA TYR A 17 -21.15 -15.25 8.29
C TYR A 17 -22.50 -15.56 7.62
N LYS A 18 -23.64 -15.20 8.22
CA LYS A 18 -24.97 -15.42 7.64
C LYS A 18 -25.13 -14.55 6.38
N GLN A 19 -24.76 -13.27 6.49
CA GLN A 19 -24.76 -12.38 5.32
C GLN A 19 -23.80 -12.88 4.24
N ALA A 20 -22.63 -13.40 4.62
CA ALA A 20 -21.69 -13.97 3.65
C ALA A 20 -22.30 -15.17 2.89
N VAL A 21 -23.06 -16.03 3.57
CA VAL A 21 -23.79 -17.14 2.93
C VAL A 21 -24.84 -16.62 1.96
N ASP A 22 -25.61 -15.60 2.35
CA ASP A 22 -26.63 -14.99 1.50
C ASP A 22 -26.02 -14.40 0.23
N TRP A 23 -24.87 -13.74 0.34
CA TRP A 23 -24.15 -13.22 -0.84
C TRP A 23 -23.68 -14.33 -1.79
N ILE A 24 -23.23 -15.48 -1.23
CA ILE A 24 -22.83 -16.64 -2.02
C ILE A 24 -24.05 -17.23 -2.77
N ILE A 25 -25.20 -17.33 -2.09
CA ILE A 25 -26.43 -17.83 -2.69
C ILE A 25 -26.94 -16.89 -3.79
N ASN A 26 -26.95 -15.57 -3.52
CA ASN A 26 -27.36 -14.56 -4.50
C ASN A 26 -26.38 -14.41 -5.65
N ASN A 27 -25.14 -14.87 -5.48
CA ASN A 27 -24.11 -15.04 -6.50
C ASN A 27 -23.83 -13.78 -7.35
N ARG A 28 -23.92 -12.60 -6.74
CA ARG A 28 -23.56 -11.34 -7.39
C ARG A 28 -22.03 -11.28 -7.54
N ARG A 29 -21.58 -11.26 -8.76
CA ARG A 29 -20.16 -11.37 -9.10
C ARG A 29 -19.61 -10.08 -9.71
N ARG A 30 -18.36 -9.76 -9.39
CA ARG A 30 -17.61 -8.69 -10.04
C ARG A 30 -16.20 -9.15 -10.36
N LYS A 31 -15.75 -8.88 -11.57
CA LYS A 31 -14.35 -9.05 -11.93
C LYS A 31 -13.53 -7.91 -11.34
N ILE A 32 -12.39 -8.25 -10.77
CA ILE A 32 -11.48 -7.31 -10.14
C ILE A 32 -10.06 -7.48 -10.66
N ASP A 33 -9.31 -6.42 -10.54
CA ASP A 33 -7.92 -6.35 -10.94
C ASP A 33 -7.02 -6.98 -9.88
N VAL A 34 -5.85 -7.46 -10.32
CA VAL A 34 -4.80 -8.00 -9.43
C VAL A 34 -3.50 -7.27 -9.73
N GLY A 35 -2.95 -6.62 -8.72
CA GLY A 35 -1.61 -6.08 -8.80
C GLY A 35 -0.55 -7.18 -8.74
N TYR A 36 0.59 -6.98 -9.38
CA TYR A 36 1.75 -7.86 -9.28
C TYR A 36 3.03 -7.10 -9.08
N CYS A 37 4.00 -7.74 -8.44
CA CYS A 37 5.36 -7.26 -8.29
C CYS A 37 6.34 -8.34 -8.73
N ASN A 38 7.15 -8.05 -9.75
CA ASN A 38 8.30 -8.84 -10.14
C ASN A 38 9.55 -8.30 -9.44
N PHE A 39 10.34 -9.17 -8.87
CA PHE A 39 11.60 -8.86 -8.20
C PHE A 39 12.57 -10.03 -8.30
N TYR A 40 13.84 -9.78 -7.99
CA TYR A 40 14.86 -10.81 -7.86
C TYR A 40 15.14 -11.04 -6.37
N ASP A 41 15.10 -12.28 -5.89
CA ASP A 41 15.29 -12.60 -4.47
C ASP A 41 16.74 -12.92 -4.08
N GLY A 42 17.65 -12.86 -5.05
CA GLY A 42 19.06 -13.21 -4.92
C GLY A 42 19.40 -14.53 -5.63
N GLU A 43 18.41 -15.37 -5.92
CA GLU A 43 18.58 -16.67 -6.58
C GLU A 43 17.82 -16.70 -7.92
N GLN A 44 16.57 -16.24 -7.93
CA GLN A 44 15.72 -16.31 -9.11
C GLN A 44 14.73 -15.14 -9.19
N HIS A 45 14.14 -14.98 -10.38
CA HIS A 45 13.05 -14.04 -10.57
C HIS A 45 11.77 -14.55 -9.93
N GLN A 46 11.19 -13.73 -9.06
CA GLN A 46 9.96 -14.00 -8.32
C GLN A 46 8.84 -13.07 -8.78
N ARG A 47 7.60 -13.55 -8.69
CA ARG A 47 6.40 -12.73 -8.80
C ARG A 47 5.51 -12.92 -7.57
N ARG A 48 5.06 -11.81 -7.01
CA ARG A 48 4.04 -11.78 -5.96
C ARG A 48 2.85 -10.96 -6.41
N TYR A 49 1.68 -11.32 -5.92
CA TYR A 49 0.42 -10.64 -6.23
C TYR A 49 -0.12 -9.90 -5.01
N PHE A 50 -0.85 -8.82 -5.27
CA PHE A 50 -1.51 -8.02 -4.23
C PHE A 50 -2.89 -7.55 -4.71
N LEU A 51 -3.78 -7.33 -3.75
CA LEU A 51 -5.14 -6.81 -3.99
C LEU A 51 -5.28 -5.37 -3.55
N ASN A 52 -4.49 -4.96 -2.56
CA ASN A 52 -4.54 -3.60 -2.01
C ASN A 52 -3.41 -2.73 -2.54
N ALA A 53 -2.21 -2.90 -1.98
CA ALA A 53 -1.11 -2.00 -2.29
C ALA A 53 0.27 -2.58 -1.99
N ILE A 54 1.28 -2.00 -2.65
CA ILE A 54 2.68 -2.07 -2.29
C ILE A 54 3.10 -0.74 -1.67
N ASN A 55 3.79 -0.80 -0.52
CA ASN A 55 4.45 0.35 0.09
C ASN A 55 5.97 0.19 0.05
N ILE A 56 6.68 1.29 -0.21
CA ILE A 56 8.13 1.34 -0.27
C ILE A 56 8.62 2.50 0.59
N GLY A 57 9.44 2.20 1.59
CA GLY A 57 9.99 3.19 2.50
C GLY A 57 9.26 3.26 3.83
N PHE A 58 8.81 4.44 4.26
CA PHE A 58 8.24 4.68 5.59
C PHE A 58 7.00 3.82 5.87
N GLY A 59 6.04 3.74 4.94
CA GLY A 59 4.85 2.91 5.11
C GLY A 59 5.18 1.43 5.35
N ALA A 60 6.08 0.86 4.55
CA ALA A 60 6.54 -0.51 4.73
C ALA A 60 7.30 -0.72 6.06
N ARG A 61 8.00 0.31 6.54
CA ARG A 61 8.71 0.25 7.81
C ARG A 61 7.77 0.21 9.01
N ILE A 62 6.64 0.94 8.95
CA ILE A 62 5.56 0.83 9.96
C ILE A 62 5.11 -0.63 10.09
N VAL A 63 4.80 -1.29 8.98
CA VAL A 63 4.39 -2.70 8.97
C VAL A 63 5.45 -3.58 9.64
N LYS A 64 6.72 -3.40 9.26
CA LYS A 64 7.84 -4.17 9.83
C LYS A 64 7.98 -4.00 11.35
N VAL A 65 7.89 -2.77 11.85
CA VAL A 65 7.99 -2.48 13.29
C VAL A 65 6.77 -3.01 14.03
N THR A 66 5.58 -2.87 13.45
CA THR A 66 4.34 -3.37 14.05
C THR A 66 4.32 -4.88 14.19
N ASP A 67 4.85 -5.64 13.22
CA ASP A 67 4.96 -7.10 13.34
C ASP A 67 5.91 -7.50 14.48
N GLY A 68 6.96 -6.75 14.73
CA GLY A 68 7.83 -6.95 15.89
C GLY A 68 7.16 -6.62 17.23
N THR A 69 6.37 -5.55 17.28
CA THR A 69 5.71 -5.06 18.52
C THR A 69 4.46 -5.84 18.90
N LYS A 70 3.76 -6.49 17.97
CA LYS A 70 2.63 -7.40 18.28
C LYS A 70 3.01 -8.49 19.29
N ARG A 71 4.26 -8.91 19.28
CA ARG A 71 4.81 -9.92 20.18
C ARG A 71 5.00 -9.40 21.61
N PHE A 72 5.14 -8.08 21.77
CA PHE A 72 5.45 -7.43 23.04
C PHE A 72 4.20 -6.91 23.79
N TRP A 73 3.17 -6.43 23.07
CA TRP A 73 2.03 -5.72 23.62
C TRP A 73 0.73 -6.54 23.68
N GLY A 74 0.82 -7.87 23.79
CA GLY A 74 -0.32 -8.73 24.11
C GLY A 74 -1.57 -8.59 23.21
N GLY A 75 -1.40 -8.14 21.96
CA GLY A 75 -2.50 -8.12 20.98
C GLY A 75 -3.27 -6.81 20.82
N VAL A 76 -2.92 -5.72 21.51
CA VAL A 76 -3.54 -4.39 21.31
C VAL A 76 -2.98 -3.76 20.03
N LYS A 77 -3.58 -4.15 18.91
CA LYS A 77 -3.12 -3.83 17.55
C LYS A 77 -3.03 -2.33 17.27
N PHE A 78 -3.99 -1.55 17.74
CA PHE A 78 -4.04 -0.10 17.52
C PHE A 78 -2.89 0.64 18.22
N LEU A 79 -2.59 0.29 19.48
CA LEU A 79 -1.46 0.90 20.22
C LEU A 79 -0.12 0.58 19.56
N SER A 80 0.06 -0.62 19.04
CA SER A 80 1.29 -1.00 18.33
C SER A 80 1.51 -0.19 17.06
N TYR A 81 0.42 0.12 16.32
CA TYR A 81 0.49 1.00 15.15
C TYR A 81 0.82 2.43 15.53
N LEU A 82 0.16 2.93 16.58
CA LEU A 82 0.37 4.29 17.07
C LEU A 82 1.81 4.46 17.59
N ALA A 83 2.30 3.50 18.36
CA ALA A 83 3.68 3.50 18.86
C ALA A 83 4.70 3.40 17.70
N ALA A 84 4.49 2.49 16.74
CA ALA A 84 5.33 2.39 15.56
C ALA A 84 5.32 3.68 14.73
N PHE A 85 4.16 4.30 14.57
CA PHE A 85 4.03 5.58 13.89
C PHE A 85 4.85 6.67 14.60
N PHE A 86 4.70 6.83 15.91
CA PHE A 86 5.44 7.84 16.69
C PHE A 86 6.95 7.58 16.65
N LEU A 87 7.40 6.34 16.87
CA LEU A 87 8.82 5.99 16.80
C LEU A 87 9.43 6.37 15.45
N LEU A 88 8.76 6.01 14.37
CA LEU A 88 9.24 6.26 13.02
C LEU A 88 9.07 7.71 12.59
N PHE A 89 8.11 8.43 13.16
CA PHE A 89 7.92 9.86 12.94
C PHE A 89 9.15 10.67 13.36
N PHE A 90 9.72 10.35 14.52
CA PHE A 90 10.92 11.02 15.00
C PHE A 90 12.19 10.60 14.23
N GLU A 91 12.22 9.40 13.64
CA GLU A 91 13.37 8.94 12.86
C GLU A 91 13.54 9.63 11.50
N ARG A 92 12.49 10.29 10.96
CA ARG A 92 12.48 11.05 9.69
C ARG A 92 13.25 10.38 8.55
N ASN A 93 13.09 9.07 8.40
CA ASN A 93 13.85 8.32 7.39
C ASN A 93 13.43 8.71 5.97
N LEU A 94 14.38 9.30 5.27
CA LEU A 94 14.29 9.61 3.87
C LEU A 94 15.15 8.63 3.07
N TYR A 95 14.58 8.10 2.02
CA TYR A 95 15.25 7.14 1.17
C TYR A 95 15.65 7.81 -0.14
N ARG A 96 16.87 7.55 -0.60
CA ARG A 96 17.26 7.91 -1.97
C ARG A 96 16.63 6.91 -2.91
N MET A 97 15.62 7.36 -3.65
CA MET A 97 14.89 6.52 -4.59
C MET A 97 15.06 7.00 -6.02
N HIS A 98 14.98 6.04 -6.94
CA HIS A 98 14.87 6.27 -8.38
C HIS A 98 13.74 5.41 -8.92
N LEU A 99 12.68 6.04 -9.38
CA LEU A 99 11.47 5.45 -9.91
C LEU A 99 11.31 5.84 -11.38
N ARG A 100 10.65 4.98 -12.15
CA ARG A 100 10.10 5.31 -13.45
C ARG A 100 8.60 5.05 -13.42
N ILE A 101 7.81 6.09 -13.62
CA ILE A 101 6.34 6.05 -13.66
C ILE A 101 5.91 6.71 -14.97
N ASN A 102 5.19 5.96 -15.81
CA ASN A 102 4.99 6.35 -17.21
C ASN A 102 6.37 6.59 -17.85
N ASP A 103 6.60 7.75 -18.48
CA ASP A 103 7.89 8.13 -19.05
C ASP A 103 8.70 9.07 -18.16
N GLU A 104 8.19 9.37 -16.94
CA GLU A 104 8.85 10.25 -15.99
C GLU A 104 9.84 9.49 -15.11
N HIS A 105 11.08 10.00 -15.04
CA HIS A 105 12.10 9.55 -14.09
C HIS A 105 12.07 10.40 -12.84
N ILE A 106 11.68 9.81 -11.72
CA ILE A 106 11.58 10.47 -10.42
C ILE A 106 12.80 10.07 -9.60
N ARG A 107 13.62 11.06 -9.24
CA ARG A 107 14.83 10.87 -8.43
C ARG A 107 14.81 11.84 -7.26
N GLY A 108 15.15 11.36 -6.07
CA GLY A 108 15.24 12.25 -4.92
C GLY A 108 15.20 11.57 -3.56
N ARG A 109 15.06 12.41 -2.53
CA ARG A 109 14.80 11.98 -1.16
C ARG A 109 13.29 11.85 -0.97
N ILE A 110 12.82 10.63 -0.93
CA ILE A 110 11.40 10.27 -0.85
C ILE A 110 11.17 9.58 0.50
N MET A 111 10.10 9.95 1.18
CA MET A 111 9.74 9.34 2.45
C MET A 111 9.04 7.99 2.22
N THR A 112 8.07 7.97 1.34
CA THR A 112 7.33 6.74 1.00
C THR A 112 6.76 6.80 -0.41
N VAL A 113 6.60 5.63 -1.01
CA VAL A 113 5.85 5.43 -2.26
C VAL A 113 4.81 4.37 -1.99
N CYS A 114 3.56 4.65 -2.32
CA CYS A 114 2.48 3.68 -2.30
C CYS A 114 1.98 3.46 -3.72
N VAL A 115 1.84 2.21 -4.13
CA VAL A 115 1.28 1.81 -5.43
C VAL A 115 0.06 0.95 -5.13
N GLY A 116 -1.13 1.50 -5.31
CA GLY A 116 -2.39 0.87 -4.95
C GLY A 116 -3.19 0.38 -6.16
N SER A 117 -3.72 -0.83 -6.05
CA SER A 117 -4.83 -1.34 -6.87
C SER A 117 -6.18 -1.07 -6.22
N ALA A 118 -6.18 -0.89 -4.90
CA ALA A 118 -7.31 -0.48 -4.08
C ALA A 118 -6.86 0.59 -3.07
N TYR A 119 -7.65 0.84 -2.03
CA TYR A 119 -7.51 1.94 -1.07
C TYR A 119 -6.19 2.00 -0.25
N GLY A 120 -5.16 1.29 -0.57
CA GLY A 120 -3.79 1.27 -0.05
C GLY A 120 -3.50 2.07 1.23
N TYR A 121 -3.98 1.63 2.40
CA TYR A 121 -3.75 2.27 3.72
C TYR A 121 -4.04 3.77 3.76
N GLY A 122 -5.03 4.23 2.98
CA GLY A 122 -5.37 5.66 2.85
C GLY A 122 -4.41 6.48 1.98
N GLN A 123 -3.34 5.91 1.48
CA GLN A 123 -2.36 6.61 0.63
C GLN A 123 -2.76 6.67 -0.84
N THR A 124 -3.65 5.77 -1.27
CA THR A 124 -4.23 5.76 -2.63
C THR A 124 -5.76 5.76 -2.57
N PRO A 125 -6.38 6.82 -2.00
CA PRO A 125 -7.82 6.85 -1.73
C PRO A 125 -8.71 6.85 -2.99
N SER A 126 -8.14 7.19 -4.14
CA SER A 126 -8.83 7.19 -5.44
C SER A 126 -8.69 5.90 -6.23
N ALA A 127 -7.95 4.91 -5.71
CA ALA A 127 -7.75 3.65 -6.40
C ALA A 127 -9.03 2.82 -6.44
N VAL A 128 -9.33 2.27 -7.61
CA VAL A 128 -10.54 1.49 -7.90
C VAL A 128 -10.12 0.12 -8.40
N PRO A 129 -10.44 -0.98 -7.68
CA PRO A 129 -9.89 -2.31 -7.96
C PRO A 129 -10.51 -3.03 -9.17
N TYR A 130 -11.06 -2.30 -10.13
CA TYR A 130 -11.67 -2.82 -11.37
C TYR A 130 -11.63 -1.83 -12.52
N ASN A 131 -10.69 -0.89 -12.52
CA ASN A 131 -10.53 0.11 -13.59
C ASN A 131 -9.30 -0.13 -14.49
N GLY A 132 -8.52 -1.18 -14.20
CA GLY A 132 -7.31 -1.54 -14.95
C GLY A 132 -6.12 -0.59 -14.72
N TRP A 133 -6.12 0.21 -13.64
CA TRP A 133 -5.08 1.18 -13.33
C TRP A 133 -4.54 1.02 -11.91
N LEU A 134 -3.29 1.39 -11.74
CA LEU A 134 -2.64 1.60 -10.45
C LEU A 134 -2.63 3.09 -10.13
N ASP A 135 -3.07 3.44 -8.93
CA ASP A 135 -2.86 4.77 -8.38
C ASP A 135 -1.56 4.78 -7.57
N VAL A 136 -0.75 5.81 -7.77
CA VAL A 136 0.56 5.91 -7.12
C VAL A 136 0.63 7.22 -6.36
N SER A 137 0.99 7.17 -5.10
CA SER A 137 1.35 8.35 -4.30
C SER A 137 2.83 8.34 -3.96
N VAL A 138 3.51 9.43 -4.26
CA VAL A 138 4.91 9.66 -3.92
C VAL A 138 4.96 10.80 -2.91
N ILE A 139 5.36 10.50 -1.68
CA ILE A 139 5.47 11.47 -0.61
C ILE A 139 6.94 11.85 -0.47
N TYR A 140 7.22 13.09 -0.83
CA TYR A 140 8.55 13.68 -0.72
C TYR A 140 8.87 14.04 0.73
N ARG A 141 10.03 14.63 0.94
CA ARG A 141 10.48 15.09 2.26
C ARG A 141 9.51 16.12 2.86
N PRO A 142 8.65 15.77 3.84
CA PRO A 142 7.86 16.77 4.54
C PRO A 142 8.69 17.45 5.63
N GLU A 143 8.39 18.71 5.92
CA GLU A 143 8.79 19.38 7.15
C GLU A 143 7.94 18.87 8.33
N LEU A 144 8.32 19.21 9.57
CA LEU A 144 7.62 18.72 10.76
C LEU A 144 6.12 19.09 10.74
N LEU A 145 5.80 20.35 10.50
CA LEU A 145 4.42 20.84 10.43
C LEU A 145 3.64 20.20 9.27
N GLN A 146 4.33 19.98 8.13
CA GLN A 146 3.74 19.31 6.97
C GLN A 146 3.45 17.83 7.26
N THR A 147 4.26 17.19 8.09
CA THR A 147 3.99 15.80 8.48
C THR A 147 2.75 15.71 9.36
N MET A 148 2.55 16.67 10.28
CA MET A 148 1.34 16.74 11.12
C MET A 148 0.09 16.99 10.27
N SER A 149 0.14 17.98 9.36
CA SER A 149 -0.98 18.25 8.46
C SER A 149 -1.25 17.09 7.50
N GLY A 150 -0.19 16.44 7.01
CA GLY A 150 -0.30 15.25 6.15
C GLY A 150 -0.96 14.07 6.86
N LEU A 151 -0.64 13.82 8.13
CA LEU A 151 -1.31 12.80 8.94
C LEU A 151 -2.81 13.09 9.09
N TRP A 152 -3.16 14.33 9.40
CA TRP A 152 -4.55 14.74 9.49
C TRP A 152 -5.30 14.53 8.17
N MET A 153 -4.69 14.93 7.05
CA MET A 153 -5.26 14.71 5.73
C MET A 153 -5.33 13.23 5.33
N LEU A 154 -4.40 12.41 5.80
CA LEU A 154 -4.43 10.96 5.59
C LEU A 154 -5.65 10.32 6.29
N ILE A 155 -5.92 10.70 7.54
CA ILE A 155 -7.09 10.24 8.31
C ILE A 155 -8.39 10.64 7.61
N GLN A 156 -8.43 11.83 7.01
CA GLN A 156 -9.58 12.32 6.25
C GLN A 156 -9.70 11.72 4.83
N GLY A 157 -8.78 10.86 4.38
CA GLY A 157 -8.73 10.36 3.00
C GLY A 157 -8.34 11.41 1.95
N ARG A 158 -7.78 12.55 2.36
CA ARG A 158 -7.47 13.72 1.51
C ARG A 158 -5.98 13.93 1.27
N ILE A 159 -5.16 12.92 1.54
CA ILE A 159 -3.69 13.01 1.50
C ILE A 159 -3.15 13.44 0.13
N LEU A 160 -3.85 13.12 -0.96
CA LEU A 160 -3.42 13.48 -2.32
C LEU A 160 -3.43 15.00 -2.58
N ASN A 161 -4.17 15.77 -1.78
CA ASN A 161 -4.19 17.23 -1.87
C ASN A 161 -3.04 17.92 -1.11
N HIS A 162 -2.21 17.13 -0.42
CA HIS A 162 -1.10 17.68 0.35
C HIS A 162 0.07 18.05 -0.57
N LYS A 163 0.67 19.24 -0.39
CA LYS A 163 1.72 19.80 -1.25
C LYS A 163 2.99 18.97 -1.40
N VAL A 164 3.29 18.08 -0.46
CA VAL A 164 4.44 17.17 -0.53
C VAL A 164 4.11 15.82 -1.18
N VAL A 165 2.87 15.65 -1.64
CA VAL A 165 2.40 14.42 -2.28
C VAL A 165 2.24 14.69 -3.78
N LYS A 166 2.83 13.82 -4.60
CA LYS A 166 2.61 13.78 -6.04
C LYS A 166 1.90 12.48 -6.37
N SER A 167 0.75 12.58 -6.99
CA SER A 167 -0.05 11.43 -7.40
C SER A 167 0.12 11.14 -8.88
N TYR A 168 0.05 9.85 -9.23
CA TYR A 168 0.10 9.37 -10.61
C TYR A 168 -0.93 8.28 -10.79
N ARG A 169 -1.35 8.09 -12.05
CA ARG A 169 -2.12 6.94 -12.48
C ARG A 169 -1.37 6.26 -13.63
N THR A 170 -1.18 4.95 -13.51
CA THR A 170 -0.35 4.19 -14.46
C THR A 170 -0.74 2.72 -14.48
N LYS A 171 -0.30 2.00 -15.50
CA LYS A 171 -0.40 0.53 -15.54
C LYS A 171 0.88 -0.16 -15.04
N LYS A 172 1.98 0.60 -14.95
CA LYS A 172 3.28 0.03 -14.61
C LYS A 172 4.19 1.04 -13.90
N VAL A 173 4.84 0.57 -12.84
CA VAL A 173 5.87 1.31 -12.10
C VAL A 173 7.14 0.48 -12.08
N LYS A 174 8.29 1.09 -12.37
CA LYS A 174 9.60 0.49 -12.13
C LYS A 174 10.29 1.22 -10.99
N VAL A 175 10.68 0.49 -9.96
CA VAL A 175 11.52 1.00 -8.87
C VAL A 175 12.94 0.54 -9.13
N LEU A 176 13.74 1.41 -9.73
CA LEU A 176 15.09 1.08 -10.16
C LEU A 176 16.05 0.98 -8.96
N ARG A 177 15.83 1.83 -7.95
CA ARG A 177 16.62 1.85 -6.72
C ARG A 177 15.83 2.47 -5.57
N ALA A 178 15.93 1.87 -4.39
CA ALA A 178 15.46 2.46 -3.14
C ALA A 178 16.37 1.99 -2.00
N LYS A 179 17.49 2.71 -1.81
CA LYS A 179 18.54 2.32 -0.85
C LYS A 179 17.96 2.25 0.57
N ASN A 180 18.13 1.10 1.22
CA ASN A 180 17.68 0.81 2.59
C ASN A 180 16.17 0.92 2.84
N ALA A 181 15.35 1.13 1.81
CA ALA A 181 13.90 1.16 1.97
C ALA A 181 13.36 -0.26 2.20
N ALA A 182 12.44 -0.41 3.14
CA ALA A 182 11.63 -1.62 3.25
C ALA A 182 10.57 -1.64 2.15
N VAL A 183 10.14 -2.82 1.77
CA VAL A 183 9.04 -3.02 0.81
C VAL A 183 8.02 -3.92 1.48
N ASP A 184 6.78 -3.46 1.51
CA ASP A 184 5.62 -4.18 2.01
C ASP A 184 4.63 -4.41 0.88
N LEU A 185 4.04 -5.59 0.84
CA LEU A 185 3.03 -6.00 -0.13
C LEU A 185 1.86 -6.61 0.64
N ASP A 186 0.73 -5.92 0.67
CA ASP A 186 -0.48 -6.31 1.43
C ASP A 186 -0.16 -6.75 2.88
N GLY A 187 0.70 -6.01 3.59
CA GLY A 187 1.09 -6.29 4.97
C GLY A 187 2.23 -7.33 5.13
N ARG A 188 2.86 -7.76 4.03
CA ARG A 188 3.99 -8.71 4.06
C ARG A 188 5.26 -8.07 3.54
N ILE A 189 6.31 -8.10 4.35
CA ILE A 189 7.62 -7.57 3.95
C ILE A 189 8.24 -8.46 2.88
N LEU A 190 8.68 -7.83 1.79
CA LEU A 190 9.41 -8.50 0.71
C LEU A 190 10.93 -8.48 0.95
N PRO A 191 11.67 -9.45 0.38
CA PRO A 191 13.12 -9.38 0.28
C PRO A 191 13.58 -8.10 -0.44
N LYS A 192 14.74 -7.56 -0.05
CA LYS A 192 15.22 -6.25 -0.48
C LYS A 192 16.02 -6.29 -1.78
N HIS A 193 15.50 -6.76 -2.87
CA HIS A 193 16.22 -6.78 -4.13
C HIS A 193 15.57 -5.85 -5.16
N PHE A 194 16.29 -4.80 -5.53
CA PHE A 194 15.91 -3.92 -6.63
C PHE A 194 16.65 -4.31 -7.90
N PRO A 195 16.08 -4.09 -9.08
CA PRO A 195 14.85 -3.37 -9.36
C PRO A 195 13.56 -4.15 -9.06
N LEU A 196 12.46 -3.41 -8.81
CA LEU A 196 11.13 -3.97 -8.75
C LEU A 196 10.35 -3.51 -9.99
N GLU A 197 9.53 -4.39 -10.53
CA GLU A 197 8.56 -4.05 -11.57
C GLU A 197 7.16 -4.34 -11.03
N ILE A 198 6.35 -3.30 -10.90
CA ILE A 198 4.99 -3.37 -10.38
C ILE A 198 4.03 -3.10 -11.52
N GLY A 199 3.00 -3.93 -11.67
CA GLY A 199 1.99 -3.77 -12.70
C GLY A 199 0.63 -4.28 -12.26
N ILE A 200 -0.34 -4.19 -13.17
CA ILE A 200 -1.73 -4.60 -12.93
C ILE A 200 -2.18 -5.60 -13.99
N LEU A 201 -2.95 -6.58 -13.57
CA LEU A 201 -3.66 -7.54 -14.40
C LEU A 201 -5.16 -7.24 -14.30
N PRO A 202 -5.76 -6.62 -15.31
CA PRO A 202 -7.18 -6.28 -15.28
C PRO A 202 -8.06 -7.51 -15.21
N GLU A 203 -9.18 -7.42 -14.47
CA GLU A 203 -10.25 -8.41 -14.40
C GLU A 203 -9.79 -9.85 -14.13
N LYS A 204 -8.74 -10.05 -13.33
CA LYS A 204 -8.07 -11.35 -13.17
C LYS A 204 -8.76 -12.29 -12.21
N ILE A 205 -9.52 -11.77 -11.26
CA ILE A 205 -10.24 -12.54 -10.25
C ILE A 205 -11.73 -12.18 -10.30
N THR A 206 -12.59 -13.16 -10.05
CA THR A 206 -14.01 -12.92 -9.83
C THR A 206 -14.30 -12.94 -8.33
N LEU A 207 -14.80 -11.85 -7.80
CA LEU A 207 -15.19 -11.70 -6.41
C LEU A 207 -16.72 -11.77 -6.29
N ILE A 208 -17.23 -12.48 -5.28
CA ILE A 208 -18.62 -12.38 -4.85
C ILE A 208 -18.72 -11.17 -3.94
N ILE A 209 -19.61 -10.25 -4.26
CA ILE A 209 -19.76 -8.97 -3.56
C ILE A 209 -21.14 -8.88 -2.90
N PRO A 210 -21.27 -8.07 -1.84
CA PRO A 210 -22.57 -7.70 -1.26
C PRO A 210 -23.54 -7.12 -2.30
N ASN A 211 -24.82 -7.20 -2.00
CA ASN A 211 -25.90 -6.64 -2.82
C ASN A 211 -25.91 -5.12 -2.80
#